data_f4b7fc65c2ec7b7a86607bc709ea0044
#
_entry.id   f4b7fc65c2ec7b7a86607bc709ea0044
#
_cell.length_a   1.000
_cell.length_b   1.000
_cell.length_c   1.000
_cell.angle_alpha   90.00
_cell.angle_beta   90.00
_cell.angle_gamma   90.00
#
_symmetry.space_group_name_H-M   'P 1'
#
loop_
_entity.id
_entity.type
_entity.pdbx_description
1 polymer ?
#
loop_
_entity_poly.entity_id
_entity_poly.type
_entity_poly.pdbx_seq_one_letter_code
_entity_poly.pdbx_strand_id
1 'polypeptide(L)'
;MENRDLAEECRKQRRLERLGTQHPICATCGETDWRCLEIHHIVDCDGKSATVILCANCHRKVTDSQKNHPPHSAAADPFLESVGRFLLGIAELLKLAVAQLIVFGEALIKRAFPEGA
;
A
#
# COMPACT_ATOMS: atom_id res chain seq x y z
N MET A 1 12.78 30.45 11.19
CA MET A 1 12.77 28.95 11.10
C MET A 1 14.19 28.46 11.39
N GLU A 2 14.33 27.52 12.30
CA GLU A 2 15.61 26.94 12.61
C GLU A 2 16.08 26.04 11.46
N ASN A 3 17.41 25.84 11.35
CA ASN A 3 17.99 24.99 10.31
C ASN A 3 17.44 23.57 10.33
N ARG A 4 17.15 23.03 11.53
CA ARG A 4 16.58 21.71 11.71
C ARG A 4 15.19 21.62 11.08
N ASP A 5 14.36 22.63 11.30
CA ASP A 5 12.99 22.68 10.77
C ASP A 5 12.99 22.78 9.25
N LEU A 6 13.92 23.58 8.71
CA LEU A 6 14.08 23.72 7.28
C LEU A 6 14.53 22.40 6.64
N ALA A 7 15.47 21.70 7.28
CA ALA A 7 15.94 20.40 6.79
C ALA A 7 14.82 19.36 6.78
N GLU A 8 13.99 19.35 7.82
CA GLU A 8 12.83 18.45 7.88
C GLU A 8 11.82 18.76 6.78
N GLU A 9 11.52 20.03 6.58
CA GLU A 9 10.59 20.45 5.52
C GLU A 9 11.12 20.06 4.13
N CYS A 10 12.42 20.19 3.89
CA CYS A 10 13.03 19.76 2.63
C CYS A 10 12.87 18.25 2.41
N ARG A 11 13.09 17.44 3.46
CA ARG A 11 12.89 15.99 3.37
C ARG A 11 11.44 15.64 3.06
N LYS A 12 10.52 16.33 3.71
CA LYS A 12 9.09 16.14 3.48
C LYS A 12 8.72 16.44 2.03
N GLN A 13 9.14 17.60 1.51
CA GLN A 13 8.81 17.98 0.15
C GLN A 13 9.38 17.01 -0.88
N ARG A 14 10.60 16.50 -0.67
CA ARG A 14 11.18 15.49 -1.54
C ARG A 14 10.38 14.19 -1.54
N ARG A 15 9.89 13.78 -0.37
CA ARG A 15 9.05 12.57 -0.27
C ARG A 15 7.73 12.79 -0.99
N LEU A 16 7.08 13.91 -0.77
CA LEU A 16 5.80 14.22 -1.42
C LEU A 16 5.94 14.27 -2.94
N GLU A 17 7.03 14.83 -3.46
CA GLU A 17 7.31 14.83 -4.89
C GLU A 17 7.42 13.40 -5.44
N ARG A 18 8.12 12.52 -4.74
CA ARG A 18 8.24 11.11 -5.15
C ARG A 18 6.90 10.38 -5.10
N LEU A 19 6.08 10.70 -4.10
CA LEU A 19 4.75 10.10 -3.97
C LEU A 19 3.74 10.68 -4.97
N GLY A 20 4.04 11.84 -5.55
CA GLY A 20 3.21 12.44 -6.58
C GLY A 20 1.96 13.15 -6.07
N THR A 21 1.87 13.44 -4.77
CA THR A 21 0.72 14.12 -4.18
C THR A 21 1.14 14.87 -2.92
N GLN A 22 0.45 15.97 -2.63
CA GLN A 22 0.65 16.74 -1.40
C GLN A 22 -0.12 16.15 -0.21
N HIS A 23 -1.04 15.21 -0.46
CA HIS A 23 -1.88 14.60 0.57
C HIS A 23 -1.86 13.07 0.45
N PRO A 24 -0.68 12.44 0.63
CA PRO A 24 -0.56 11.00 0.47
C PRO A 24 -1.27 10.26 1.61
N ILE A 25 -1.84 9.11 1.25
CA ILE A 25 -2.53 8.24 2.19
C ILE A 25 -2.29 6.79 1.77
N CYS A 26 -2.08 5.91 2.75
CA CYS A 26 -1.99 4.49 2.46
C CYS A 26 -3.32 3.99 1.91
N ALA A 27 -3.28 3.36 0.73
CA ALA A 27 -4.48 2.92 0.04
C ALA A 27 -5.25 1.82 0.80
N THR A 28 -4.60 1.10 1.71
CA THR A 28 -5.20 -0.05 2.38
C THR A 28 -5.52 0.18 3.86
N CYS A 29 -4.81 1.05 4.56
CA CYS A 29 -5.04 1.26 6.00
C CYS A 29 -5.31 2.71 6.40
N GLY A 30 -5.11 3.67 5.48
CA GLY A 30 -5.40 5.08 5.75
C GLY A 30 -4.29 5.84 6.47
N GLU A 31 -3.09 5.27 6.63
CA GLU A 31 -1.96 5.98 7.23
C GLU A 31 -1.63 7.24 6.44
N THR A 32 -1.44 8.37 7.12
CA THR A 32 -1.16 9.66 6.48
C THR A 32 0.22 10.24 6.81
N ASP A 33 0.99 9.58 7.66
CA ASP A 33 2.33 10.07 7.99
C ASP A 33 3.26 9.87 6.80
N TRP A 34 3.65 10.97 6.15
CA TRP A 34 4.49 10.95 4.96
C TRP A 34 5.79 10.17 5.14
N ARG A 35 6.30 10.09 6.39
CA ARG A 35 7.54 9.37 6.70
C ARG A 35 7.41 7.87 6.55
N CYS A 36 6.18 7.37 6.63
CA CYS A 36 5.87 5.95 6.57
C CYS A 36 5.30 5.50 5.24
N LEU A 37 5.17 6.42 4.26
CA LEU A 37 4.51 6.13 2.99
C LEU A 37 5.52 5.87 1.88
N GLU A 38 5.23 4.87 1.05
CA GLU A 38 6.11 4.39 -0.01
C GLU A 38 5.31 4.10 -1.28
N ILE A 39 5.99 4.12 -2.41
CA ILE A 39 5.41 3.68 -3.69
C ILE A 39 5.51 2.17 -3.79
N HIS A 40 4.39 1.52 -4.07
CA HIS A 40 4.34 0.09 -4.34
C HIS A 40 3.97 -0.14 -5.80
N HIS A 41 4.76 -0.94 -6.50
CA HIS A 41 4.45 -1.39 -7.86
C HIS A 41 3.51 -2.59 -7.76
N ILE A 42 2.34 -2.50 -8.41
CA ILE A 42 1.33 -3.56 -8.34
C ILE A 42 1.86 -4.86 -8.95
N VAL A 43 2.59 -4.75 -10.05
CA VAL A 43 3.33 -5.88 -10.62
C VAL A 43 4.79 -5.73 -10.26
N ASP A 44 5.32 -6.72 -9.56
CA ASP A 44 6.73 -6.76 -9.21
C ASP A 44 7.59 -6.89 -10.47
N CYS A 45 8.71 -6.21 -10.51
CA CYS A 45 9.79 -6.38 -11.50
C CYS A 45 9.67 -5.67 -12.85
N ASP A 46 8.57 -5.04 -13.25
CA ASP A 46 8.52 -4.44 -14.59
C ASP A 46 8.79 -2.94 -14.64
N GLY A 47 8.77 -2.24 -13.52
CA GLY A 47 9.03 -0.80 -13.43
C GLY A 47 8.06 0.08 -14.23
N LYS A 48 7.09 -0.50 -14.91
CA LYS A 48 6.12 0.19 -15.78
C LYS A 48 4.68 0.00 -15.32
N SER A 49 4.46 -0.87 -14.34
CA SER A 49 3.12 -1.16 -13.85
C SER A 49 2.53 0.02 -13.09
N ALA A 50 1.21 -0.01 -12.92
CA ALA A 50 0.53 0.92 -12.06
C ALA A 50 1.10 0.86 -10.65
N THR A 51 1.11 2.01 -9.98
CA THR A 51 1.61 2.11 -8.61
C THR A 51 0.49 2.54 -7.66
N VAL A 52 0.72 2.28 -6.39
CA VAL A 52 -0.17 2.69 -5.31
C VAL A 52 0.69 3.10 -4.12
N ILE A 53 0.17 4.02 -3.30
CA ILE A 53 0.86 4.42 -2.08
C ILE A 53 0.45 3.48 -0.95
N LEU A 54 1.43 2.90 -0.28
CA LEU A 54 1.23 2.04 0.89
C LEU A 54 2.14 2.52 2.02
N CYS A 55 1.70 2.33 3.26
CA CYS A 55 2.60 2.52 4.39
C CYS A 55 3.60 1.36 4.43
N ALA A 56 4.71 1.54 5.15
CA ALA A 56 5.77 0.54 5.25
C ALA A 56 5.24 -0.83 5.71
N ASN A 57 4.31 -0.85 6.65
CA ASN A 57 3.73 -2.11 7.16
C ASN A 57 2.90 -2.82 6.09
N CYS A 58 2.00 -2.10 5.42
CA CYS A 58 1.18 -2.69 4.36
C CYS A 58 2.02 -3.13 3.18
N HIS A 59 3.04 -2.33 2.80
CA HIS A 59 3.97 -2.65 1.73
C HIS A 59 4.71 -3.96 2.03
N ARG A 60 5.19 -4.12 3.25
CA ARG A 60 5.87 -5.35 3.67
C ARG A 60 4.96 -6.57 3.60
N LYS A 61 3.70 -6.43 4.04
CA LYS A 61 2.72 -7.53 3.99
C LYS A 61 2.45 -7.97 2.56
N VAL A 62 2.26 -7.02 1.65
CA VAL A 62 2.03 -7.32 0.23
C VAL A 62 3.24 -7.97 -0.39
N THR A 63 4.43 -7.42 -0.15
CA THR A 63 5.68 -7.97 -0.69
C THR A 63 5.91 -9.40 -0.22
N ASP A 64 5.63 -9.69 1.05
CA ASP A 64 5.76 -11.05 1.57
C ASP A 64 4.78 -12.00 0.89
N SER A 65 3.52 -11.59 0.73
CA SER A 65 2.51 -12.40 0.06
C SER A 65 2.83 -12.66 -1.41
N GLN A 66 3.47 -11.72 -2.09
CA GLN A 66 3.88 -11.89 -3.49
C GLN A 66 4.86 -13.03 -3.69
N LYS A 67 5.60 -13.41 -2.66
CA LYS A 67 6.52 -14.57 -2.72
C LYS A 67 5.79 -15.89 -2.97
N ASN A 68 4.50 -15.95 -2.68
CA ASN A 68 3.67 -17.14 -2.88
C ASN A 68 3.04 -17.20 -4.28
N HIS A 69 3.23 -16.14 -5.09
CA HIS A 69 2.71 -16.13 -6.45
C HIS A 69 3.51 -17.09 -7.35
N PRO A 70 2.92 -17.59 -8.44
CA PRO A 70 3.63 -18.50 -9.33
C PRO A 70 4.93 -17.89 -9.84
N PRO A 71 6.01 -18.67 -9.97
CA PRO A 71 7.29 -18.17 -10.47
C PRO A 71 7.20 -17.77 -11.96
N HIS A 72 8.08 -16.84 -12.36
CA HIS A 72 8.22 -16.47 -13.77
C HIS A 72 8.74 -17.64 -14.58
N SER A 73 8.27 -17.73 -15.83
CA SER A 73 8.75 -18.71 -16.79
C SER A 73 8.99 -18.05 -18.13
N ALA A 74 10.14 -18.32 -18.74
CA ALA A 74 10.45 -17.83 -20.09
C ALA A 74 9.52 -18.44 -21.15
N ALA A 75 8.89 -19.57 -20.84
CA ALA A 75 7.96 -20.26 -21.74
C ALA A 75 6.53 -19.71 -21.64
N ALA A 76 6.24 -18.83 -20.68
CA ALA A 76 4.91 -18.28 -20.50
C ALA A 76 4.55 -17.29 -21.61
N ASP A 77 3.25 -17.24 -21.96
CA ASP A 77 2.73 -16.19 -22.82
C ASP A 77 2.87 -14.84 -22.08
N PRO A 78 3.61 -13.87 -22.65
CA PRO A 78 3.89 -12.62 -21.95
C PRO A 78 2.64 -11.80 -21.60
N PHE A 79 1.64 -11.81 -22.47
CA PHE A 79 0.41 -11.06 -22.25
C PHE A 79 -0.41 -11.66 -21.11
N LEU A 80 -0.64 -12.98 -21.17
CA LEU A 80 -1.40 -13.68 -20.15
C LEU A 80 -0.71 -13.61 -18.80
N GLU A 81 0.60 -13.74 -18.77
CA GLU A 81 1.37 -13.61 -17.53
C GLU A 81 1.25 -12.22 -16.94
N SER A 82 1.36 -11.19 -17.77
CA SER A 82 1.26 -9.79 -17.34
C SER A 82 -0.11 -9.50 -16.71
N VAL A 83 -1.20 -9.91 -17.38
CA VAL A 83 -2.56 -9.74 -16.87
C VAL A 83 -2.74 -10.51 -15.56
N GLY A 84 -2.30 -11.76 -15.53
CA GLY A 84 -2.41 -12.60 -14.34
C GLY A 84 -1.69 -12.01 -13.13
N ARG A 85 -0.48 -11.52 -13.32
CA ARG A 85 0.28 -10.89 -12.23
C ARG A 85 -0.35 -9.59 -11.75
N PHE A 86 -0.93 -8.81 -12.65
CA PHE A 86 -1.69 -7.63 -12.27
C PHE A 86 -2.89 -7.99 -11.40
N LEU A 87 -3.65 -9.02 -11.79
CA LEU A 87 -4.81 -9.48 -11.01
C LEU A 87 -4.39 -9.99 -9.63
N LEU A 88 -3.30 -10.75 -9.56
CA LEU A 88 -2.79 -11.22 -8.26
C LEU A 88 -2.30 -10.05 -7.40
N GLY A 89 -1.67 -9.05 -8.01
CA GLY A 89 -1.24 -7.84 -7.30
C GLY A 89 -2.40 -7.06 -6.73
N ILE A 90 -3.48 -6.88 -7.49
CA ILE A 90 -4.70 -6.24 -7.00
C ILE A 90 -5.33 -7.06 -5.88
N ALA A 91 -5.35 -8.38 -6.00
CA ALA A 91 -5.91 -9.25 -4.98
C ALA A 91 -5.21 -9.07 -3.63
N GLU A 92 -3.88 -8.91 -3.62
CA GLU A 92 -3.14 -8.68 -2.39
C GLU A 92 -3.55 -7.37 -1.71
N LEU A 93 -3.76 -6.31 -2.50
CA LEU A 93 -4.24 -5.03 -1.96
C LEU A 93 -5.65 -5.16 -1.41
N LEU A 94 -6.54 -5.85 -2.11
CA LEU A 94 -7.93 -6.06 -1.66
C LEU A 94 -8.00 -6.88 -0.38
N LYS A 95 -7.12 -7.87 -0.20
CA LYS A 95 -7.05 -8.64 1.05
C LYS A 95 -6.76 -7.73 2.24
N LEU A 96 -5.83 -6.79 2.11
CA LEU A 96 -5.54 -5.84 3.19
C LEU A 96 -6.71 -4.90 3.44
N ALA A 97 -7.36 -4.42 2.38
CA ALA A 97 -8.53 -3.55 2.51
C ALA A 97 -9.68 -4.27 3.21
N VAL A 98 -9.93 -5.53 2.85
CA VAL A 98 -10.97 -6.35 3.50
C VAL A 98 -10.66 -6.51 4.99
N ALA A 99 -9.41 -6.79 5.36
CA ALA A 99 -9.01 -6.93 6.76
C ALA A 99 -9.31 -5.65 7.55
N GLN A 100 -9.05 -4.47 6.97
CA GLN A 100 -9.33 -3.19 7.61
C GLN A 100 -10.84 -2.95 7.75
N LEU A 101 -11.61 -3.28 6.73
CA LEU A 101 -13.08 -3.14 6.80
C LEU A 101 -13.66 -3.99 7.92
N ILE A 102 -13.17 -5.20 8.11
CA ILE A 102 -13.61 -6.08 9.19
C ILE A 102 -13.29 -5.46 10.55
N VAL A 103 -12.06 -4.97 10.73
CA VAL A 103 -11.63 -4.34 11.98
C VAL A 103 -12.51 -3.12 12.31
N PHE A 104 -12.72 -2.23 11.35
CA PHE A 104 -13.53 -1.04 11.55
C PHE A 104 -15.00 -1.40 11.78
N GLY A 105 -15.53 -2.35 11.02
CA GLY A 105 -16.92 -2.79 11.19
C GLY A 105 -17.18 -3.35 12.58
N GLU A 106 -16.31 -4.23 13.05
CA GLU A 106 -16.41 -4.82 14.39
C GLU A 106 -16.27 -3.75 15.48
N ALA A 107 -15.35 -2.81 15.31
CA ALA A 107 -15.15 -1.73 16.27
C ALA A 107 -16.39 -0.83 16.38
N LEU A 108 -17.02 -0.50 15.26
CA LEU A 108 -18.24 0.31 15.25
C LEU A 108 -19.41 -0.41 15.89
N ILE A 109 -19.58 -1.70 15.61
CA ILE A 109 -20.62 -2.51 16.23
C ILE A 109 -20.42 -2.54 17.74
N LYS A 110 -19.19 -2.77 18.19
CA LYS A 110 -18.87 -2.79 19.63
C LYS A 110 -19.21 -1.46 20.29
N ARG A 111 -18.92 -0.33 19.65
CA ARG A 111 -19.24 0.99 20.16
C ARG A 111 -20.74 1.29 20.15
N ALA A 112 -21.51 0.60 19.34
CA ALA A 112 -22.95 0.79 19.28
C ALA A 112 -23.68 0.21 20.49
N PHE A 113 -23.08 -0.70 21.24
CA PHE A 113 -23.66 -1.27 22.43
C PHE A 113 -23.29 -0.42 23.66
N PRO A 114 -24.28 -0.08 24.52
CA PRO A 114 -23.97 0.66 25.75
C PRO A 114 -23.17 -0.20 26.71
N GLU A 115 -22.33 0.45 27.53
CA GLU A 115 -21.56 -0.25 28.56
C GLU A 115 -22.47 -1.00 29.53
N GLY A 116 -22.09 -2.21 29.87
CA GLY A 116 -22.84 -3.05 30.79
C GLY A 116 -24.01 -3.80 30.16
N ALA A 117 -24.14 -3.74 28.83
CA ALA A 117 -25.18 -4.49 28.11
C ALA A 117 -24.75 -5.96 27.90
#